data_859d4bc6a6e4399ff9670ea0a5dcebe3
#
_entry.id   859d4bc6a6e4399ff9670ea0a5dcebe3
#
_cell.length_a   1.000
_cell.length_b   1.000
_cell.length_c   1.000
_cell.angle_alpha   90.00
_cell.angle_beta   90.00
_cell.angle_gamma   90.00
#
_symmetry.space_group_name_H-M   'P 1'
#
loop_
_entity.id
_entity.type
_entity.pdbx_description
1 polymer ?
#
loop_
_entity_poly.entity_id
_entity_poly.type
_entity_poly.pdbx_seq_one_letter_code
_entity_poly.pdbx_strand_id
1 'polypeptide(L)'
;MSNSRKIIVIGGGVAGLSIGWRLAQTGAAVTLLEKGETGRGATWAAAGMLAVAGEQAHGHSPETGLAHQAQSLWPDFAREVESASGLMVDYRHSGSLIVAMNEDAAKALRERAAGDKTVEWTEAAKARTMEPMLADQIAGALWAPGDAQVDPRKLVVALRAAFEKAGGVVKCGEEVTGIDSQHAHVSAVRTAKGTYPADAFVLAAGAWSGILEARLQIRPIKGEIIALAPPQPAYMPRHVVWGDKIYLVPRGEQLIAGSTMEDVGFDTATTKAAADEIFARACDLMPNLKSWNTVDHWAGLRPRSPDFLPLLGPTGFSNLFAATGQFRNGILFAPAIADMVRKFVLEHPVHAPHFDPRRFSVAE
;
A
#
# COMPACT_ATOMS: atom_id res chain seq x y z
N MET A 1 -11.98 2.42 37.88
CA MET A 1 -11.05 2.57 36.74
C MET A 1 -11.53 1.65 35.63
N SER A 2 -12.02 2.19 34.53
CA SER A 2 -12.45 1.37 33.38
C SER A 2 -11.20 0.63 32.88
N ASN A 3 -11.25 -0.71 32.90
CA ASN A 3 -10.16 -1.54 32.42
C ASN A 3 -10.09 -1.36 30.89
N SER A 4 -9.20 -0.51 30.41
CA SER A 4 -9.03 -0.21 28.99
C SER A 4 -8.65 -1.50 28.26
N ARG A 5 -9.39 -1.88 27.19
CA ARG A 5 -9.12 -3.07 26.37
C ARG A 5 -7.69 -3.06 25.87
N LYS A 6 -6.92 -4.11 26.15
CA LYS A 6 -5.53 -4.27 25.72
C LYS A 6 -5.49 -4.90 24.33
N ILE A 7 -4.82 -4.25 23.40
CA ILE A 7 -4.74 -4.71 22.02
C ILE A 7 -3.27 -4.77 21.58
N ILE A 8 -2.87 -5.88 20.99
CA ILE A 8 -1.56 -6.02 20.33
C ILE A 8 -1.75 -5.93 18.83
N VAL A 9 -1.00 -5.04 18.18
CA VAL A 9 -0.87 -4.97 16.71
C VAL A 9 0.50 -5.56 16.32
N ILE A 10 0.50 -6.54 15.44
CA ILE A 10 1.70 -7.25 14.98
C ILE A 10 2.08 -6.71 13.60
N GLY A 11 3.17 -5.97 13.51
CA GLY A 11 3.68 -5.33 12.30
C GLY A 11 3.45 -3.83 12.25
N GLY A 12 4.53 -3.09 12.03
CA GLY A 12 4.61 -1.63 12.00
C GLY A 12 4.62 -1.02 10.60
N GLY A 13 4.01 -1.68 9.62
CA GLY A 13 3.74 -1.12 8.29
C GLY A 13 2.56 -0.15 8.30
N VAL A 14 2.20 0.39 7.12
CA VAL A 14 1.09 1.35 6.98
C VAL A 14 -0.22 0.79 7.55
N ALA A 15 -0.54 -0.48 7.32
CA ALA A 15 -1.77 -1.09 7.83
C ALA A 15 -1.77 -1.14 9.36
N GLY A 16 -0.70 -1.67 9.98
CA GLY A 16 -0.61 -1.79 11.44
C GLY A 16 -0.62 -0.44 12.15
N LEU A 17 0.11 0.55 11.63
CA LEU A 17 0.14 1.90 12.20
C LEU A 17 -1.21 2.61 12.06
N SER A 18 -1.86 2.53 10.90
CA SER A 18 -3.19 3.16 10.69
C SER A 18 -4.25 2.54 11.59
N ILE A 19 -4.28 1.19 11.70
CA ILE A 19 -5.21 0.47 12.57
C ILE A 19 -4.91 0.79 14.04
N GLY A 20 -3.64 0.72 14.45
CA GLY A 20 -3.22 1.03 15.81
C GLY A 20 -3.62 2.43 16.23
N TRP A 21 -3.41 3.41 15.35
CA TRP A 21 -3.82 4.80 15.59
C TRP A 21 -5.33 4.93 15.77
N ARG A 22 -6.15 4.35 14.88
CA ARG A 22 -7.61 4.39 15.00
C ARG A 22 -8.12 3.68 16.27
N LEU A 23 -7.46 2.60 16.69
CA LEU A 23 -7.78 1.92 17.95
C LEU A 23 -7.38 2.77 19.17
N ALA A 24 -6.19 3.37 19.17
CA ALA A 24 -5.74 4.24 20.27
C ALA A 24 -6.66 5.45 20.46
N GLN A 25 -7.18 6.05 19.39
CA GLN A 25 -8.17 7.13 19.43
C GLN A 25 -9.46 6.75 20.19
N THR A 26 -9.78 5.46 20.34
CA THR A 26 -10.95 5.00 21.11
C THR A 26 -10.69 4.85 22.60
N GLY A 27 -9.47 5.12 23.08
CA GLY A 27 -9.05 4.93 24.46
C GLY A 27 -8.58 3.52 24.79
N ALA A 28 -8.43 2.62 23.78
CA ALA A 28 -7.84 1.30 23.98
C ALA A 28 -6.33 1.40 24.29
N ALA A 29 -5.82 0.48 25.12
CA ALA A 29 -4.39 0.34 25.39
C ALA A 29 -3.72 -0.46 24.27
N VAL A 30 -3.20 0.22 23.25
CA VAL A 30 -2.64 -0.41 22.05
C VAL A 30 -1.13 -0.46 22.11
N THR A 31 -0.56 -1.66 21.95
CA THR A 31 0.88 -1.87 21.76
C THR A 31 1.14 -2.47 20.39
N LEU A 32 2.01 -1.84 19.60
CA LEU A 32 2.45 -2.31 18.30
C LEU A 32 3.83 -2.95 18.44
N LEU A 33 3.96 -4.21 17.96
CA LEU A 33 5.21 -4.97 17.93
C LEU A 33 5.73 -5.00 16.49
N GLU A 34 6.95 -4.52 16.28
CA GLU A 34 7.61 -4.51 14.98
C GLU A 34 8.99 -5.17 15.08
N LYS A 35 9.31 -6.09 14.17
CA LYS A 35 10.58 -6.83 14.16
C LYS A 35 11.81 -5.94 13.97
N GLY A 36 11.66 -4.88 13.19
CA GLY A 36 12.74 -3.93 12.91
C GLY A 36 12.32 -2.51 13.26
N GLU A 37 12.47 -1.59 12.31
CA GLU A 37 11.93 -0.23 12.38
C GLU A 37 10.57 -0.16 11.66
N THR A 38 9.70 0.70 12.16
CA THR A 38 8.38 0.90 11.53
C THR A 38 8.50 1.34 10.08
N GLY A 39 7.65 0.78 9.23
CA GLY A 39 7.55 1.14 7.82
C GLY A 39 8.59 0.52 6.90
N ARG A 40 9.65 -0.13 7.39
CA ARG A 40 10.79 -0.62 6.59
C ARG A 40 10.51 -1.84 5.71
N GLY A 41 9.28 -2.35 5.68
CA GLY A 41 8.87 -3.42 4.77
C GLY A 41 8.32 -2.90 3.43
N ALA A 42 7.23 -3.50 2.96
CA ALA A 42 6.54 -3.13 1.72
C ALA A 42 6.13 -1.65 1.67
N THR A 43 5.84 -1.04 2.81
CA THR A 43 5.48 0.38 2.92
C THR A 43 6.63 1.29 2.49
N TRP A 44 7.87 1.01 2.93
CA TRP A 44 9.05 1.78 2.54
C TRP A 44 9.32 1.69 1.04
N ALA A 45 9.14 0.49 0.49
CA ALA A 45 9.39 0.21 -0.90
C ALA A 45 8.32 0.80 -1.83
N ALA A 46 7.13 1.08 -1.32
CA ALA A 46 6.00 1.53 -2.15
C ALA A 46 6.29 2.87 -2.86
N ALA A 47 5.76 3.02 -4.06
CA ALA A 47 5.81 4.28 -4.81
C ALA A 47 4.86 5.34 -4.23
N GLY A 48 3.76 4.95 -3.60
CA GLY A 48 2.83 5.85 -2.91
C GLY A 48 1.65 6.30 -3.76
N MET A 49 1.35 5.60 -4.83
CA MET A 49 0.19 5.88 -5.69
C MET A 49 -1.12 5.57 -4.95
N LEU A 50 -2.08 6.46 -5.11
CA LEU A 50 -3.46 6.35 -4.67
C LEU A 50 -4.34 6.34 -5.92
N ALA A 51 -4.06 5.37 -6.80
CA ALA A 51 -4.51 5.34 -8.17
C ALA A 51 -5.48 4.17 -8.39
N VAL A 52 -6.77 4.43 -8.31
CA VAL A 52 -7.80 3.43 -8.64
C VAL A 52 -7.76 3.10 -10.12
N ALA A 53 -7.60 4.12 -10.97
CA ALA A 53 -7.60 3.94 -12.42
C ALA A 53 -6.34 3.24 -12.93
N GLY A 54 -5.15 3.58 -12.42
CA GLY A 54 -3.89 2.98 -12.87
C GLY A 54 -3.72 1.52 -12.42
N GLU A 55 -4.23 1.16 -11.24
CA GLU A 55 -4.13 -0.19 -10.68
C GLU A 55 -5.22 -1.15 -11.16
N GLN A 56 -6.34 -0.66 -11.69
CA GLN A 56 -7.43 -1.50 -12.18
C GLN A 56 -7.04 -2.20 -13.48
N ALA A 57 -6.59 -3.43 -13.34
CA ALA A 57 -6.63 -4.40 -14.44
C ALA A 57 -8.03 -4.99 -14.50
N HIS A 58 -8.95 -4.37 -15.25
CA HIS A 58 -10.22 -4.94 -15.74
C HIS A 58 -11.30 -5.41 -14.75
N GLY A 59 -12.42 -4.72 -14.72
CA GLY A 59 -13.74 -5.22 -14.29
C GLY A 59 -14.16 -4.83 -12.87
N HIS A 60 -15.41 -5.16 -12.54
CA HIS A 60 -16.02 -4.96 -11.23
C HIS A 60 -15.57 -6.07 -10.27
N SER A 61 -14.40 -5.93 -9.63
CA SER A 61 -14.00 -6.82 -8.55
C SER A 61 -14.41 -6.24 -7.18
N PRO A 62 -14.55 -7.05 -6.12
CA PRO A 62 -14.77 -6.54 -4.76
C PRO A 62 -13.70 -5.54 -4.32
N GLU A 63 -12.48 -5.70 -4.82
CA GLU A 63 -11.36 -4.80 -4.58
C GLU A 63 -11.62 -3.39 -5.13
N THR A 64 -12.28 -3.26 -6.28
CA THR A 64 -12.64 -1.97 -6.88
C THR A 64 -13.51 -1.13 -5.95
N GLY A 65 -14.51 -1.74 -5.33
CA GLY A 65 -15.37 -1.05 -4.34
C GLY A 65 -14.56 -0.53 -3.15
N LEU A 66 -13.66 -1.37 -2.61
CA LEU A 66 -12.76 -0.97 -1.52
C LEU A 66 -11.79 0.14 -1.95
N ALA A 67 -11.28 0.08 -3.18
CA ALA A 67 -10.36 1.07 -3.74
C ALA A 67 -11.02 2.45 -3.84
N HIS A 68 -12.23 2.54 -4.40
CA HIS A 68 -12.97 3.80 -4.47
C HIS A 68 -13.34 4.34 -3.08
N GLN A 69 -13.78 3.47 -2.16
CA GLN A 69 -14.03 3.86 -0.78
C GLN A 69 -12.76 4.42 -0.14
N ALA A 70 -11.64 3.74 -0.27
CA ALA A 70 -10.37 4.18 0.30
C ALA A 70 -9.92 5.50 -0.32
N GLN A 71 -10.01 5.65 -1.65
CA GLN A 71 -9.65 6.87 -2.37
C GLN A 71 -10.45 8.07 -1.86
N SER A 72 -11.77 7.90 -1.64
CA SER A 72 -12.62 8.98 -1.12
C SER A 72 -12.27 9.41 0.30
N LEU A 73 -11.69 8.52 1.11
CA LEU A 73 -11.27 8.82 2.49
C LEU A 73 -9.90 9.51 2.57
N TRP A 74 -9.07 9.42 1.53
CA TRP A 74 -7.69 9.88 1.59
C TRP A 74 -7.51 11.38 1.90
N PRO A 75 -8.29 12.32 1.31
CA PRO A 75 -8.10 13.75 1.62
C PRO A 75 -8.25 14.05 3.11
N ASP A 76 -9.25 13.46 3.75
CA ASP A 76 -9.51 13.65 5.18
C ASP A 76 -8.49 12.90 6.03
N PHE A 77 -8.16 11.67 5.67
CA PHE A 77 -7.17 10.87 6.37
C PHE A 77 -5.78 11.53 6.39
N ALA A 78 -5.34 12.09 5.26
CA ALA A 78 -4.07 12.82 5.20
C ALA A 78 -4.07 14.03 6.13
N ARG A 79 -5.14 14.86 6.09
CA ARG A 79 -5.30 16.02 6.98
C ARG A 79 -5.34 15.64 8.46
N GLU A 80 -6.03 14.56 8.81
CA GLU A 80 -6.10 14.06 10.19
C GLU A 80 -4.73 13.59 10.68
N VAL A 81 -3.98 12.83 9.85
CA VAL A 81 -2.63 12.36 10.19
C VAL A 81 -1.68 13.55 10.37
N GLU A 82 -1.71 14.52 9.45
CA GLU A 82 -0.88 15.74 9.54
C GLU A 82 -1.22 16.56 10.79
N SER A 83 -2.49 16.76 11.07
CA SER A 83 -2.94 17.48 12.27
C SER A 83 -2.53 16.77 13.56
N ALA A 84 -2.72 15.44 13.64
CA ALA A 84 -2.39 14.67 14.82
C ALA A 84 -0.88 14.55 15.04
N SER A 85 -0.10 14.38 13.97
CA SER A 85 1.34 14.20 14.04
C SER A 85 2.12 15.52 14.11
N GLY A 86 1.62 16.57 13.47
CA GLY A 86 2.36 17.80 13.18
C GLY A 86 3.37 17.64 12.03
N LEU A 87 3.27 16.58 11.22
CA LEU A 87 4.20 16.26 10.14
C LEU A 87 3.45 16.15 8.82
N MET A 88 4.03 16.67 7.74
CA MET A 88 3.45 16.57 6.40
C MET A 88 3.65 15.17 5.81
N VAL A 89 2.62 14.64 5.14
CA VAL A 89 2.67 13.34 4.45
C VAL A 89 2.88 13.48 2.94
N ASP A 90 2.90 14.69 2.43
CA ASP A 90 3.06 15.00 1.00
C ASP A 90 1.94 14.37 0.13
N TYR A 91 0.69 14.46 0.62
CA TYR A 91 -0.49 14.08 -0.14
C TYR A 91 -0.72 15.07 -1.28
N ARG A 92 -0.84 14.55 -2.52
CA ARG A 92 -1.05 15.34 -3.73
C ARG A 92 -2.18 14.74 -4.57
N HIS A 93 -3.26 15.49 -4.72
CA HIS A 93 -4.35 15.14 -5.62
C HIS A 93 -4.05 15.73 -7.01
N SER A 94 -3.10 15.10 -7.71
CA SER A 94 -2.59 15.59 -8.99
C SER A 94 -3.18 14.86 -10.20
N GLY A 95 -3.94 13.79 -10.00
CA GLY A 95 -4.40 12.92 -11.06
C GLY A 95 -3.29 11.99 -11.60
N SER A 96 -3.65 11.12 -12.52
CA SER A 96 -2.71 10.26 -13.24
C SER A 96 -3.02 10.16 -14.72
N LEU A 97 -1.97 9.88 -15.53
CA LEU A 97 -2.06 9.59 -16.96
C LEU A 97 -1.69 8.13 -17.22
N ILE A 98 -2.58 7.37 -17.83
CA ILE A 98 -2.30 6.03 -18.34
C ILE A 98 -2.06 6.15 -19.85
N VAL A 99 -0.80 6.04 -20.27
CA VAL A 99 -0.35 6.38 -21.61
C VAL A 99 -0.50 5.20 -22.57
N ALA A 100 -1.10 5.46 -23.72
CA ALA A 100 -1.13 4.52 -24.85
C ALA A 100 0.05 4.81 -25.78
N MET A 101 0.97 3.85 -25.90
CA MET A 101 2.14 3.96 -26.78
C MET A 101 1.84 3.60 -28.24
N ASN A 102 0.69 2.98 -28.54
CA ASN A 102 0.24 2.57 -29.87
C ASN A 102 -1.29 2.59 -29.97
N GLU A 103 -1.83 2.42 -31.17
CA GLU A 103 -3.28 2.47 -31.43
C GLU A 103 -4.07 1.32 -30.77
N ASP A 104 -3.49 0.14 -30.60
CA ASP A 104 -4.18 -0.96 -29.90
C ASP A 104 -4.42 -0.61 -28.42
N ALA A 105 -3.39 -0.09 -27.75
CA ALA A 105 -3.53 0.42 -26.38
C ALA A 105 -4.51 1.61 -26.32
N ALA A 106 -4.45 2.53 -27.31
CA ALA A 106 -5.36 3.68 -27.36
C ALA A 106 -6.83 3.24 -27.52
N LYS A 107 -7.10 2.26 -28.37
CA LYS A 107 -8.43 1.68 -28.52
C LYS A 107 -8.97 1.15 -27.20
N ALA A 108 -8.20 0.32 -26.51
CA ALA A 108 -8.59 -0.24 -25.22
C ALA A 108 -8.86 0.84 -24.14
N LEU A 109 -8.04 1.88 -24.10
CA LEU A 109 -8.23 2.98 -23.15
C LEU A 109 -9.43 3.89 -23.51
N ARG A 110 -9.72 4.09 -24.81
CA ARG A 110 -10.95 4.78 -25.25
C ARG A 110 -12.22 4.01 -24.89
N GLU A 111 -12.21 2.68 -25.08
CA GLU A 111 -13.32 1.81 -24.68
C GLU A 111 -13.56 1.88 -23.16
N ARG A 112 -12.47 1.91 -22.38
CA ARG A 112 -12.55 2.10 -20.93
C ARG A 112 -13.15 3.45 -20.57
N ALA A 113 -12.70 4.54 -21.19
CA ALA A 113 -13.22 5.89 -20.94
C ALA A 113 -14.72 6.00 -21.29
N ALA A 114 -15.18 5.26 -22.30
CA ALA A 114 -16.60 5.23 -22.66
C ALA A 114 -17.47 4.52 -21.61
N GLY A 115 -16.92 3.57 -20.87
CA GLY A 115 -17.61 2.79 -19.83
C GLY A 115 -17.43 3.29 -18.40
N ASP A 116 -16.47 4.16 -18.15
CA ASP A 116 -16.10 4.64 -16.82
C ASP A 116 -16.03 6.17 -16.79
N LYS A 117 -16.99 6.79 -16.11
CA LYS A 117 -17.10 8.25 -15.99
C LYS A 117 -16.06 8.89 -15.07
N THR A 118 -15.26 8.11 -14.37
CA THR A 118 -14.20 8.60 -13.48
C THR A 118 -12.90 8.91 -14.22
N VAL A 119 -12.82 8.56 -15.49
CA VAL A 119 -11.66 8.75 -16.36
C VAL A 119 -12.06 9.34 -17.70
N GLU A 120 -11.11 10.01 -18.37
CA GLU A 120 -11.34 10.70 -19.64
C GLU A 120 -10.24 10.33 -20.65
N TRP A 121 -10.64 10.02 -21.90
CA TRP A 121 -9.67 9.93 -22.98
C TRP A 121 -9.07 11.30 -23.29
N THR A 122 -7.77 11.34 -23.45
CA THR A 122 -7.01 12.57 -23.75
C THR A 122 -6.11 12.34 -24.96
N GLU A 123 -6.29 13.15 -25.99
CA GLU A 123 -5.49 13.09 -27.21
C GLU A 123 -4.00 13.40 -26.94
N ALA A 124 -3.11 12.84 -27.75
CA ALA A 124 -1.66 12.89 -27.56
C ALA A 124 -1.13 14.33 -27.36
N ALA A 125 -1.62 15.29 -28.13
CA ALA A 125 -1.18 16.70 -28.01
C ALA A 125 -1.54 17.30 -26.64
N LYS A 126 -2.76 17.01 -26.12
CA LYS A 126 -3.20 17.47 -24.79
C LYS A 126 -2.41 16.75 -23.69
N ALA A 127 -2.21 15.43 -23.80
CA ALA A 127 -1.43 14.66 -22.83
C ALA A 127 0.01 15.20 -22.70
N ARG A 128 0.66 15.53 -23.82
CA ARG A 128 2.00 16.18 -23.81
C ARG A 128 1.98 17.62 -23.29
N THR A 129 0.86 18.32 -23.38
CA THR A 129 0.72 19.63 -22.70
C THR A 129 0.66 19.47 -21.19
N MET A 130 0.00 18.40 -20.70
CA MET A 130 -0.08 18.06 -19.27
C MET A 130 1.28 17.59 -18.75
N GLU A 131 1.96 16.72 -19.50
CA GLU A 131 3.29 16.17 -19.19
C GLU A 131 4.24 16.32 -20.38
N PRO A 132 5.01 17.40 -20.44
CA PRO A 132 5.88 17.71 -21.60
C PRO A 132 7.03 16.73 -21.82
N MET A 133 7.35 15.87 -20.85
CA MET A 133 8.39 14.85 -20.99
C MET A 133 7.92 13.58 -21.70
N LEU A 134 6.61 13.42 -21.95
CA LEU A 134 6.07 12.25 -22.65
C LEU A 134 6.66 12.16 -24.06
N ALA A 135 6.88 10.92 -24.51
CA ALA A 135 7.40 10.62 -25.85
C ALA A 135 6.48 11.19 -26.95
N ASP A 136 7.09 11.62 -28.05
CA ASP A 136 6.34 12.23 -29.18
C ASP A 136 5.38 11.27 -29.87
N GLN A 137 5.72 9.97 -29.87
CA GLN A 137 4.98 8.92 -30.57
C GLN A 137 3.80 8.32 -29.78
N ILE A 138 3.42 8.87 -28.61
CA ILE A 138 2.25 8.36 -27.89
C ILE A 138 0.98 8.54 -28.73
N ALA A 139 0.06 7.56 -28.67
CA ALA A 139 -1.25 7.65 -29.33
C ALA A 139 -2.27 8.47 -28.54
N GLY A 140 -2.05 8.64 -27.24
CA GLY A 140 -2.86 9.40 -26.31
C GLY A 140 -2.74 8.88 -24.90
N ALA A 141 -3.65 9.27 -24.02
CA ALA A 141 -3.67 8.81 -22.62
C ALA A 141 -5.09 8.77 -22.07
N LEU A 142 -5.30 7.93 -21.06
CA LEU A 142 -6.45 8.02 -20.20
C LEU A 142 -6.10 8.94 -19.02
N TRP A 143 -6.84 10.01 -18.86
CA TRP A 143 -6.72 10.92 -17.73
C TRP A 143 -7.62 10.48 -16.57
N ALA A 144 -7.07 10.30 -15.39
CA ALA A 144 -7.75 9.93 -14.17
C ALA A 144 -7.64 11.07 -13.13
N PRO A 145 -8.55 12.05 -13.14
CA PRO A 145 -8.48 13.22 -12.26
C PRO A 145 -8.61 12.87 -10.77
N GLY A 146 -9.29 11.76 -10.44
CA GLY A 146 -9.48 11.31 -9.06
C GLY A 146 -8.26 10.65 -8.42
N ASP A 147 -7.26 10.27 -9.20
CA ASP A 147 -6.06 9.65 -8.68
C ASP A 147 -5.18 10.66 -7.92
N ALA A 148 -4.46 10.17 -6.94
CA ALA A 148 -3.60 10.95 -6.07
C ALA A 148 -2.29 10.19 -5.76
N GLN A 149 -1.43 10.80 -4.96
CA GLN A 149 -0.24 10.16 -4.41
C GLN A 149 0.07 10.66 -3.01
N VAL A 150 0.86 9.91 -2.27
CA VAL A 150 1.41 10.28 -0.97
C VAL A 150 2.87 9.81 -0.88
N ASP A 151 3.71 10.46 -0.09
CA ASP A 151 5.03 9.89 0.21
C ASP A 151 4.89 8.83 1.31
N PRO A 152 5.04 7.52 1.00
CA PRO A 152 4.82 6.46 2.00
C PRO A 152 5.86 6.48 3.12
N ARG A 153 7.05 7.04 2.89
CA ARG A 153 8.10 7.18 3.90
C ARG A 153 7.75 8.27 4.91
N LYS A 154 7.24 9.42 4.43
CA LYS A 154 6.71 10.49 5.29
C LYS A 154 5.44 10.04 6.02
N LEU A 155 4.54 9.35 5.31
CA LEU A 155 3.30 8.83 5.88
C LEU A 155 3.55 7.94 7.10
N VAL A 156 4.49 7.01 7.02
CA VAL A 156 4.80 6.11 8.14
C VAL A 156 5.33 6.86 9.36
N VAL A 157 6.20 7.85 9.15
CA VAL A 157 6.73 8.68 10.24
C VAL A 157 5.61 9.47 10.90
N ALA A 158 4.72 10.06 10.11
CA ALA A 158 3.58 10.81 10.61
C ALA A 158 2.56 9.91 11.33
N LEU A 159 2.22 8.74 10.76
CA LEU A 159 1.33 7.77 11.39
C LEU A 159 1.87 7.27 12.74
N ARG A 160 3.18 6.98 12.82
CA ARG A 160 3.81 6.59 14.08
C ARG A 160 3.67 7.70 15.13
N ALA A 161 4.00 8.94 14.76
CA ALA A 161 3.88 10.08 15.66
C ALA A 161 2.43 10.31 16.10
N ALA A 162 1.47 10.20 15.19
CA ALA A 162 0.04 10.31 15.51
C ALA A 162 -0.42 9.19 16.46
N PHE A 163 0.03 7.96 16.23
CA PHE A 163 -0.27 6.81 17.08
C PHE A 163 0.29 6.98 18.50
N GLU A 164 1.57 7.37 18.63
CA GLU A 164 2.21 7.61 19.92
C GLU A 164 1.55 8.78 20.69
N LYS A 165 1.19 9.87 20.01
CA LYS A 165 0.44 10.99 20.61
C LYS A 165 -0.98 10.60 21.06
N ALA A 166 -1.60 9.61 20.41
CA ALA A 166 -2.88 9.04 20.82
C ALA A 166 -2.76 8.06 22.01
N GLY A 167 -1.57 7.89 22.58
CA GLY A 167 -1.31 6.99 23.70
C GLY A 167 -0.91 5.57 23.29
N GLY A 168 -0.70 5.31 22.01
CA GLY A 168 -0.18 4.04 21.51
C GLY A 168 1.30 3.82 21.86
N VAL A 169 1.70 2.58 22.04
CA VAL A 169 3.09 2.19 22.35
C VAL A 169 3.69 1.43 21.18
N VAL A 170 4.81 1.89 20.65
CA VAL A 170 5.57 1.19 19.60
C VAL A 170 6.78 0.50 20.23
N LYS A 171 6.93 -0.80 19.95
CA LYS A 171 8.08 -1.62 20.34
C LYS A 171 8.78 -2.13 19.08
N CYS A 172 9.87 -1.48 18.70
CA CYS A 172 10.76 -1.91 17.64
C CYS A 172 11.74 -2.96 18.12
N GLY A 173 12.24 -3.82 17.21
CA GLY A 173 13.10 -4.95 17.54
C GLY A 173 12.37 -6.04 18.35
N GLU A 174 11.05 -6.14 18.19
CA GLU A 174 10.17 -7.14 18.79
C GLU A 174 9.55 -8.02 17.71
N GLU A 175 10.31 -8.98 17.23
CA GLU A 175 9.82 -9.95 16.24
C GLU A 175 8.88 -10.94 16.92
N VAL A 176 7.61 -10.96 16.52
CA VAL A 176 6.68 -11.99 16.94
C VAL A 176 7.02 -13.29 16.21
N THR A 177 7.35 -14.33 16.98
CA THR A 177 7.76 -15.64 16.48
C THR A 177 6.74 -16.73 16.72
N GLY A 178 5.69 -16.45 17.50
CA GLY A 178 4.64 -17.42 17.80
C GLY A 178 3.40 -16.79 18.42
N ILE A 179 2.29 -17.49 18.24
CA ILE A 179 0.97 -17.17 18.79
C ILE A 179 0.56 -18.29 19.74
N ASP A 180 0.39 -17.96 21.01
CA ASP A 180 -0.07 -18.90 22.04
C ASP A 180 -1.60 -18.88 22.10
N SER A 181 -2.24 -20.03 21.95
CA SER A 181 -3.69 -20.13 21.93
C SER A 181 -4.19 -21.38 22.67
N GLN A 182 -5.42 -21.27 23.17
CA GLN A 182 -6.15 -22.36 23.77
C GLN A 182 -7.62 -22.27 23.33
N HIS A 183 -8.20 -23.41 22.89
CA HIS A 183 -9.60 -23.48 22.42
C HIS A 183 -10.00 -22.37 21.44
N ALA A 184 -9.18 -22.17 20.38
CA ALA A 184 -9.37 -21.11 19.37
C ALA A 184 -9.41 -19.67 19.95
N HIS A 185 -8.75 -19.44 21.09
CA HIS A 185 -8.58 -18.12 21.68
C HIS A 185 -7.09 -17.84 21.88
N VAL A 186 -6.59 -16.72 21.39
CA VAL A 186 -5.20 -16.30 21.56
C VAL A 186 -5.03 -15.71 22.96
N SER A 187 -4.12 -16.28 23.76
CA SER A 187 -3.79 -15.79 25.09
C SER A 187 -2.65 -14.77 25.07
N ALA A 188 -1.69 -14.96 24.18
CA ALA A 188 -0.53 -14.08 24.04
C ALA A 188 0.18 -14.27 22.71
N VAL A 189 1.10 -13.35 22.37
CA VAL A 189 2.10 -13.53 21.33
C VAL A 189 3.50 -13.53 21.94
N ARG A 190 4.44 -14.28 21.32
CA ARG A 190 5.81 -14.46 21.82
C ARG A 190 6.81 -13.75 20.93
N THR A 191 7.80 -13.12 21.57
CA THR A 191 9.01 -12.61 20.96
C THR A 191 10.22 -13.19 21.67
N ALA A 192 11.42 -12.94 21.17
CA ALA A 192 12.66 -13.30 21.86
C ALA A 192 12.83 -12.60 23.22
N LYS A 193 12.16 -11.46 23.45
CA LYS A 193 12.27 -10.64 24.66
C LYS A 193 11.16 -10.91 25.69
N GLY A 194 10.11 -11.65 25.31
CA GLY A 194 9.04 -11.98 26.24
C GLY A 194 7.72 -12.32 25.59
N THR A 195 6.71 -12.44 26.43
CA THR A 195 5.35 -12.80 26.06
C THR A 195 4.41 -11.61 26.30
N TYR A 196 3.54 -11.34 25.36
CA TYR A 196 2.62 -10.20 25.35
C TYR A 196 1.17 -10.67 25.37
N PRO A 197 0.53 -10.75 26.56
CA PRO A 197 -0.89 -11.05 26.67
C PRO A 197 -1.75 -9.83 26.34
N ALA A 198 -2.91 -10.05 25.69
CA ALA A 198 -3.89 -9.02 25.38
C ALA A 198 -5.30 -9.58 25.22
N ASP A 199 -6.29 -8.69 25.18
CA ASP A 199 -7.70 -9.04 24.95
C ASP A 199 -8.00 -9.29 23.46
N ALA A 200 -7.24 -8.62 22.57
CA ALA A 200 -7.35 -8.78 21.13
C ALA A 200 -6.01 -8.57 20.41
N PHE A 201 -5.88 -9.19 19.25
CA PHE A 201 -4.67 -9.17 18.43
C PHE A 201 -5.01 -8.84 16.99
N VAL A 202 -4.19 -7.98 16.35
CA VAL A 202 -4.29 -7.64 14.94
C VAL A 202 -3.02 -8.10 14.23
N LEU A 203 -3.15 -9.01 13.27
CA LEU A 203 -2.04 -9.50 12.46
C LEU A 203 -1.91 -8.68 11.18
N ALA A 204 -0.98 -7.73 11.19
CA ALA A 204 -0.67 -6.79 10.11
C ALA A 204 0.80 -6.93 9.64
N ALA A 205 1.36 -8.15 9.71
CA ALA A 205 2.77 -8.43 9.45
C ALA A 205 3.13 -8.53 7.95
N GLY A 206 2.26 -8.03 7.05
CA GLY A 206 2.51 -8.01 5.62
C GLY A 206 2.83 -9.40 5.06
N ALA A 207 3.92 -9.54 4.30
CA ALA A 207 4.33 -10.80 3.70
C ALA A 207 4.66 -11.91 4.73
N TRP A 208 4.98 -11.56 5.98
CA TRP A 208 5.26 -12.50 7.06
C TRP A 208 4.01 -13.03 7.77
N SER A 209 2.83 -12.52 7.44
CA SER A 209 1.58 -12.96 8.07
C SER A 209 1.31 -14.44 7.88
N GLY A 210 1.67 -15.02 6.72
CA GLY A 210 1.52 -16.45 6.44
C GLY A 210 2.47 -17.36 7.24
N ILE A 211 3.57 -16.82 7.78
CA ILE A 211 4.46 -17.56 8.67
C ILE A 211 3.84 -17.68 10.08
N LEU A 212 3.19 -16.59 10.54
CA LEU A 212 2.57 -16.54 11.88
C LEU A 212 1.22 -17.27 11.91
N GLU A 213 0.48 -17.22 10.81
CA GLU A 213 -0.82 -17.88 10.66
C GLU A 213 -0.95 -18.48 9.25
N ALA A 214 -0.56 -19.75 9.15
CA ALA A 214 -0.44 -20.46 7.86
C ALA A 214 -1.76 -20.56 7.07
N ARG A 215 -2.92 -20.57 7.78
CA ARG A 215 -4.25 -20.62 7.14
C ARG A 215 -4.55 -19.40 6.28
N LEU A 216 -3.85 -18.27 6.49
CA LEU A 216 -3.99 -17.07 5.64
C LEU A 216 -3.34 -17.23 4.25
N GLN A 217 -2.47 -18.22 4.06
CA GLN A 217 -1.79 -18.55 2.79
C GLN A 217 -1.11 -17.35 2.11
N ILE A 218 -0.66 -16.37 2.90
CA ILE A 218 0.04 -15.20 2.38
C ILE A 218 1.43 -15.58 1.91
N ARG A 219 1.79 -15.11 0.70
CA ARG A 219 3.12 -15.27 0.08
C ARG A 219 3.72 -13.92 -0.28
N PRO A 220 5.06 -13.77 -0.18
CA PRO A 220 5.77 -12.60 -0.65
C PRO A 220 5.84 -12.58 -2.19
N ILE A 221 5.64 -11.40 -2.78
CA ILE A 221 5.97 -11.12 -4.18
C ILE A 221 6.91 -9.94 -4.21
N LYS A 222 8.16 -10.18 -4.66
CA LYS A 222 9.19 -9.15 -4.77
C LYS A 222 8.85 -8.17 -5.89
N GLY A 223 9.16 -6.91 -5.67
CA GLY A 223 9.17 -5.88 -6.69
C GLY A 223 10.34 -4.94 -6.48
N GLU A 224 11.15 -4.77 -7.52
CA GLU A 224 12.25 -3.82 -7.54
C GLU A 224 11.80 -2.48 -8.10
N ILE A 225 12.37 -1.40 -7.58
CA ILE A 225 12.03 -0.01 -7.88
C ILE A 225 13.32 0.78 -7.92
N ILE A 226 13.41 1.74 -8.83
CA ILE A 226 14.54 2.68 -8.90
C ILE A 226 14.07 4.11 -8.64
N ALA A 227 14.97 4.95 -8.13
CA ALA A 227 14.80 6.39 -8.11
C ALA A 227 15.72 7.04 -9.14
N LEU A 228 15.15 7.93 -9.94
CA LEU A 228 15.85 8.71 -10.94
C LEU A 228 15.93 10.17 -10.51
N ALA A 229 17.07 10.81 -10.74
CA ALA A 229 17.23 12.24 -10.53
C ALA A 229 17.95 12.88 -11.72
N PRO A 230 17.58 14.11 -12.10
CA PRO A 230 18.29 14.84 -13.15
C PRO A 230 19.68 15.24 -12.65
N PRO A 231 20.68 15.32 -13.56
CA PRO A 231 22.05 15.75 -13.20
C PRO A 231 22.13 17.24 -12.79
N GLN A 232 21.11 18.01 -13.16
CA GLN A 232 20.93 19.42 -12.79
C GLN A 232 19.44 19.68 -12.58
N PRO A 233 19.03 20.77 -11.89
CA PRO A 233 17.62 21.11 -11.73
C PRO A 233 16.89 21.11 -13.09
N ALA A 234 15.86 20.30 -13.19
CA ALA A 234 15.09 20.09 -14.43
C ALA A 234 13.59 20.06 -14.13
N TYR A 235 12.79 20.06 -15.19
CA TYR A 235 11.35 19.85 -15.05
C TYR A 235 11.08 18.47 -14.44
N MET A 236 10.26 18.46 -13.40
CA MET A 236 9.73 17.23 -12.80
C MET A 236 8.30 17.00 -13.25
N PRO A 237 7.92 15.76 -13.61
CA PRO A 237 6.53 15.43 -13.87
C PRO A 237 5.62 15.85 -12.70
N ARG A 238 4.38 16.25 -13.03
CA ARG A 238 3.39 16.69 -12.04
C ARG A 238 2.45 15.57 -11.63
N HIS A 239 2.21 14.66 -12.55
CA HIS A 239 1.25 13.58 -12.41
C HIS A 239 1.96 12.24 -12.24
N VAL A 240 1.26 11.27 -11.67
CA VAL A 240 1.65 9.87 -11.82
C VAL A 240 1.43 9.47 -13.27
N VAL A 241 2.42 8.87 -13.89
CA VAL A 241 2.34 8.42 -15.29
C VAL A 241 2.52 6.91 -15.36
N TRP A 242 1.57 6.25 -16.02
CA TRP A 242 1.56 4.82 -16.25
C TRP A 242 1.84 4.52 -17.72
N GLY A 243 2.73 3.56 -17.97
CA GLY A 243 2.96 2.95 -19.26
C GLY A 243 2.73 1.44 -19.19
N ASP A 244 3.11 0.70 -20.24
CA ASP A 244 3.09 -0.76 -20.22
C ASP A 244 4.12 -1.28 -19.21
N LYS A 245 3.65 -1.93 -18.13
CA LYS A 245 4.47 -2.51 -17.06
C LYS A 245 5.45 -1.54 -16.37
N ILE A 246 5.14 -0.26 -16.40
CA ILE A 246 5.93 0.79 -15.77
C ILE A 246 5.02 1.86 -15.18
N TYR A 247 5.41 2.44 -14.07
CA TYR A 247 4.86 3.69 -13.56
C TYR A 247 5.99 4.65 -13.20
N LEU A 248 5.71 5.93 -13.28
CA LEU A 248 6.58 7.03 -12.89
C LEU A 248 5.86 7.91 -11.88
N VAL A 249 6.45 8.08 -10.70
CA VAL A 249 5.83 8.81 -9.58
C VAL A 249 6.77 9.91 -9.11
N PRO A 250 6.41 11.20 -9.27
CA PRO A 250 7.23 12.30 -8.77
C PRO A 250 7.24 12.33 -7.23
N ARG A 251 8.44 12.36 -6.64
CA ARG A 251 8.66 12.40 -5.20
C ARG A 251 9.79 13.37 -4.84
N GLY A 252 9.43 14.59 -4.43
CA GLY A 252 10.42 15.64 -4.21
C GLY A 252 11.21 15.93 -5.47
N GLU A 253 12.54 15.81 -5.38
CA GLU A 253 13.47 16.01 -6.52
C GLU A 253 13.81 14.71 -7.26
N GLN A 254 13.06 13.64 -7.01
CA GLN A 254 13.26 12.33 -7.61
C GLN A 254 12.00 11.86 -8.34
N LEU A 255 12.21 11.03 -9.35
CA LEU A 255 11.16 10.30 -10.04
C LEU A 255 11.31 8.81 -9.72
N ILE A 256 10.30 8.26 -9.07
CA ILE A 256 10.28 6.84 -8.70
C ILE A 256 9.73 6.05 -9.89
N ALA A 257 10.50 5.08 -10.35
CA ALA A 257 10.13 4.22 -11.48
C ALA A 257 10.07 2.75 -11.06
N GLY A 258 9.03 2.04 -11.45
CA GLY A 258 8.83 0.65 -11.08
C GLY A 258 7.72 -0.02 -11.86
N SER A 259 7.56 -1.33 -11.72
CA SER A 259 8.32 -2.22 -10.87
C SER A 259 8.41 -3.62 -11.48
N THR A 260 9.33 -4.43 -11.00
CA THR A 260 9.30 -5.86 -11.29
C THR A 260 8.22 -6.60 -10.51
N MET A 261 7.99 -7.85 -10.86
CA MET A 261 7.09 -8.76 -10.15
C MET A 261 7.66 -10.18 -10.18
N GLU A 262 8.19 -10.64 -9.06
CA GLU A 262 8.95 -11.88 -8.97
C GLU A 262 8.49 -12.72 -7.77
N ASP A 263 8.24 -14.03 -8.00
CA ASP A 263 7.93 -15.01 -6.95
C ASP A 263 9.23 -15.73 -6.56
N VAL A 264 10.01 -15.09 -5.68
CA VAL A 264 11.33 -15.55 -5.23
C VAL A 264 11.39 -15.70 -3.69
N GLY A 265 10.24 -15.90 -3.07
CA GLY A 265 10.14 -16.01 -1.62
C GLY A 265 10.52 -14.70 -0.93
N PHE A 266 11.28 -14.79 0.16
CA PHE A 266 11.69 -13.64 0.97
C PHE A 266 13.00 -12.98 0.50
N ASP A 267 13.51 -13.31 -0.69
CA ASP A 267 14.67 -12.63 -1.25
C ASP A 267 14.34 -11.17 -1.59
N THR A 268 15.15 -10.25 -1.08
CA THR A 268 15.06 -8.80 -1.33
C THR A 268 16.27 -8.25 -2.06
N ALA A 269 17.17 -9.13 -2.54
CA ALA A 269 18.31 -8.69 -3.33
C ALA A 269 17.86 -7.99 -4.62
N THR A 270 18.49 -6.87 -4.93
CA THR A 270 18.26 -6.14 -6.19
C THR A 270 19.22 -6.62 -7.27
N THR A 271 18.80 -6.49 -8.54
CA THR A 271 19.61 -6.94 -9.67
C THR A 271 19.82 -5.83 -10.68
N LYS A 272 21.04 -5.72 -11.23
CA LYS A 272 21.32 -4.75 -12.29
C LYS A 272 20.38 -4.93 -13.49
N ALA A 273 20.04 -6.15 -13.83
CA ALA A 273 19.15 -6.45 -14.95
C ALA A 273 17.75 -5.83 -14.75
N ALA A 274 17.19 -5.93 -13.53
CA ALA A 274 15.90 -5.31 -13.20
C ALA A 274 15.97 -3.79 -13.25
N ALA A 275 17.03 -3.19 -12.71
CA ALA A 275 17.23 -1.75 -12.79
C ALA A 275 17.32 -1.26 -14.25
N ASP A 276 18.12 -1.94 -15.08
CA ASP A 276 18.28 -1.61 -16.50
C ASP A 276 16.95 -1.74 -17.26
N GLU A 277 16.16 -2.76 -16.98
CA GLU A 277 14.83 -2.97 -17.59
C GLU A 277 13.84 -1.87 -17.19
N ILE A 278 13.75 -1.53 -15.89
CA ILE A 278 12.89 -0.45 -15.40
C ILE A 278 13.31 0.88 -16.01
N PHE A 279 14.62 1.16 -16.06
CA PHE A 279 15.14 2.38 -16.66
C PHE A 279 14.83 2.48 -18.16
N ALA A 280 14.99 1.40 -18.90
CA ALA A 280 14.68 1.36 -20.33
C ALA A 280 13.20 1.67 -20.58
N ARG A 281 12.28 1.01 -19.86
CA ARG A 281 10.84 1.27 -19.97
C ARG A 281 10.46 2.70 -19.57
N ALA A 282 11.13 3.26 -18.55
CA ALA A 282 10.94 4.67 -18.16
C ALA A 282 11.36 5.62 -19.29
N CYS A 283 12.48 5.33 -19.97
CA CYS A 283 12.97 6.10 -21.10
C CYS A 283 12.10 5.97 -22.37
N ASP A 284 11.45 4.82 -22.58
CA ASP A 284 10.48 4.65 -23.66
C ASP A 284 9.27 5.56 -23.47
N LEU A 285 8.83 5.72 -22.23
CA LEU A 285 7.70 6.56 -21.88
C LEU A 285 8.07 8.06 -21.84
N MET A 286 9.26 8.37 -21.33
CA MET A 286 9.81 9.73 -21.20
C MET A 286 11.28 9.77 -21.68
N PRO A 287 11.55 10.02 -22.97
CA PRO A 287 12.90 9.92 -23.55
C PRO A 287 13.96 10.83 -22.89
N ASN A 288 13.55 11.92 -22.30
CA ASN A 288 14.44 12.85 -21.59
C ASN A 288 15.11 12.22 -20.36
N LEU A 289 14.53 11.13 -19.82
CA LEU A 289 15.10 10.38 -18.69
C LEU A 289 16.43 9.70 -19.01
N LYS A 290 16.79 9.55 -20.29
CA LYS A 290 18.10 9.02 -20.72
C LYS A 290 19.29 9.81 -20.17
N SER A 291 19.09 11.09 -19.85
CA SER A 291 20.10 11.94 -19.23
C SER A 291 20.09 11.93 -17.70
N TRP A 292 19.13 11.22 -17.07
CA TRP A 292 19.00 11.17 -15.62
C TRP A 292 19.83 10.02 -15.02
N ASN A 293 20.21 10.18 -13.76
CA ASN A 293 20.95 9.16 -13.04
C ASN A 293 19.99 8.29 -12.20
N THR A 294 20.25 6.99 -12.14
CA THR A 294 19.69 6.14 -11.10
C THR A 294 20.43 6.43 -9.79
N VAL A 295 19.72 7.02 -8.83
CA VAL A 295 20.30 7.47 -7.55
C VAL A 295 19.98 6.54 -6.39
N ASP A 296 18.99 5.67 -6.52
CA ASP A 296 18.65 4.64 -5.53
C ASP A 296 17.99 3.43 -6.22
N HIS A 297 18.14 2.25 -5.61
CA HIS A 297 17.59 1.00 -6.11
C HIS A 297 17.27 0.08 -4.93
N TRP A 298 16.01 -0.33 -4.79
CA TRP A 298 15.55 -1.16 -3.68
C TRP A 298 14.46 -2.13 -4.10
N ALA A 299 14.17 -3.11 -3.23
CA ALA A 299 13.09 -4.06 -3.40
C ALA A 299 12.15 -4.06 -2.19
N GLY A 300 10.93 -4.52 -2.42
CA GLY A 300 9.95 -4.77 -1.38
C GLY A 300 9.15 -6.04 -1.63
N LEU A 301 8.61 -6.61 -0.55
CA LEU A 301 7.83 -7.84 -0.59
C LEU A 301 6.34 -7.54 -0.39
N ARG A 302 5.58 -7.63 -1.47
CA ARG A 302 4.12 -7.45 -1.44
C ARG A 302 3.46 -8.67 -0.82
N PRO A 303 2.54 -8.51 0.15
CA PRO A 303 1.77 -9.62 0.71
C PRO A 303 0.68 -10.05 -0.26
N ARG A 304 0.82 -11.21 -0.91
CA ARG A 304 -0.16 -11.77 -1.84
C ARG A 304 -0.97 -12.87 -1.17
N SER A 305 -2.30 -12.72 -1.19
CA SER A 305 -3.27 -13.80 -0.92
C SER A 305 -3.48 -14.67 -2.16
N PRO A 306 -4.05 -15.87 -2.07
CA PRO A 306 -4.27 -16.75 -3.23
C PRO A 306 -5.11 -16.12 -4.35
N ASP A 307 -6.11 -15.33 -4.00
CA ASP A 307 -7.05 -14.66 -4.92
C ASP A 307 -6.75 -13.17 -5.15
N PHE A 308 -5.61 -12.69 -4.65
CA PHE A 308 -5.18 -11.29 -4.71
C PHE A 308 -6.03 -10.29 -3.92
N LEU A 309 -7.12 -10.71 -3.26
CA LEU A 309 -7.94 -9.82 -2.43
C LEU A 309 -7.38 -9.72 -1.01
N PRO A 310 -7.53 -8.58 -0.34
CA PRO A 310 -7.13 -8.44 1.06
C PRO A 310 -7.79 -9.47 1.99
N LEU A 311 -7.11 -9.77 3.10
CA LEU A 311 -7.62 -10.56 4.21
C LEU A 311 -7.87 -9.62 5.39
N LEU A 312 -9.15 -9.32 5.67
CA LEU A 312 -9.57 -8.32 6.64
C LEU A 312 -10.66 -8.87 7.55
N GLY A 313 -10.40 -8.90 8.85
CA GLY A 313 -11.39 -9.29 9.85
C GLY A 313 -11.01 -10.52 10.67
N PRO A 314 -11.99 -11.16 11.32
CA PRO A 314 -11.76 -12.27 12.23
C PRO A 314 -11.14 -13.47 11.52
N THR A 315 -10.18 -14.11 12.18
CA THR A 315 -9.56 -15.37 11.74
C THR A 315 -10.30 -16.59 12.32
N GLY A 316 -9.68 -17.76 12.28
CA GLY A 316 -10.19 -18.94 13.02
C GLY A 316 -10.08 -18.81 14.55
N PHE A 317 -9.40 -17.79 15.07
CA PHE A 317 -9.36 -17.46 16.50
C PHE A 317 -10.38 -16.37 16.83
N SER A 318 -10.98 -16.46 18.02
CA SER A 318 -12.06 -15.56 18.43
C SER A 318 -11.63 -14.10 18.65
N ASN A 319 -10.34 -13.86 18.91
CA ASN A 319 -9.78 -12.55 19.22
C ASN A 319 -8.54 -12.17 18.38
N LEU A 320 -8.28 -12.89 17.30
CA LEU A 320 -7.23 -12.56 16.32
C LEU A 320 -7.87 -12.10 15.02
N PHE A 321 -7.51 -10.89 14.59
CA PHE A 321 -8.00 -10.25 13.38
C PHE A 321 -6.87 -10.10 12.36
N ALA A 322 -7.10 -10.46 11.11
CA ALA A 322 -6.13 -10.27 10.03
C ALA A 322 -6.31 -8.89 9.37
N ALA A 323 -5.21 -8.29 8.98
CA ALA A 323 -5.13 -7.07 8.17
C ALA A 323 -3.93 -7.17 7.23
N THR A 324 -4.01 -8.07 6.25
CA THR A 324 -2.90 -8.43 5.36
C THR A 324 -3.39 -8.76 3.95
N GLY A 325 -2.50 -9.14 3.04
CA GLY A 325 -2.90 -9.56 1.69
C GLY A 325 -3.27 -8.43 0.74
N GLN A 326 -2.95 -7.17 1.07
CA GLN A 326 -3.30 -5.99 0.27
C GLN A 326 -2.50 -5.88 -1.05
N PHE A 327 -1.58 -6.79 -1.29
CA PHE A 327 -0.75 -6.92 -2.47
C PHE A 327 -0.13 -5.58 -2.91
N ARG A 328 -0.64 -4.94 -3.97
CA ARG A 328 -0.13 -3.67 -4.52
C ARG A 328 -0.76 -2.45 -3.86
N ASN A 329 -1.95 -2.61 -3.27
CA ASN A 329 -2.84 -1.53 -2.85
C ASN A 329 -2.76 -1.17 -1.37
N GLY A 330 -1.74 -1.66 -0.64
CA GLY A 330 -1.63 -1.45 0.81
C GLY A 330 -1.63 0.00 1.26
N ILE A 331 -1.01 0.90 0.49
CA ILE A 331 -1.05 2.34 0.76
C ILE A 331 -2.45 2.90 0.48
N LEU A 332 -2.99 2.65 -0.70
CA LEU A 332 -4.33 3.10 -1.08
C LEU A 332 -5.40 2.70 -0.05
N PHE A 333 -5.37 1.45 0.39
CA PHE A 333 -6.39 0.90 1.29
C PHE A 333 -6.26 1.35 2.75
N ALA A 334 -5.16 1.98 3.15
CA ALA A 334 -4.86 2.26 4.56
C ALA A 334 -6.02 2.90 5.35
N PRO A 335 -6.71 3.97 4.90
CA PRO A 335 -7.79 4.57 5.66
C PRO A 335 -9.01 3.64 5.81
N ALA A 336 -9.43 2.97 4.73
CA ALA A 336 -10.59 2.07 4.76
C ALA A 336 -10.34 0.83 5.61
N ILE A 337 -9.14 0.23 5.50
CA ILE A 337 -8.74 -0.93 6.31
C ILE A 337 -8.68 -0.55 7.80
N ALA A 338 -8.13 0.61 8.12
CA ALA A 338 -8.02 1.07 9.50
C ALA A 338 -9.40 1.16 10.16
N ASP A 339 -10.38 1.75 9.49
CA ASP A 339 -11.74 1.85 9.99
C ASP A 339 -12.46 0.49 10.07
N MET A 340 -12.30 -0.34 9.03
CA MET A 340 -12.93 -1.65 8.97
C MET A 340 -12.40 -2.57 10.10
N VAL A 341 -11.08 -2.67 10.26
CA VAL A 341 -10.46 -3.55 11.28
C VAL A 341 -10.73 -3.03 12.68
N ARG A 342 -10.71 -1.69 12.88
CA ARG A 342 -11.14 -1.09 14.16
C ARG A 342 -12.55 -1.53 14.54
N LYS A 343 -13.49 -1.52 13.59
CA LYS A 343 -14.88 -1.98 13.83
C LYS A 343 -14.90 -3.46 14.20
N PHE A 344 -14.20 -4.32 13.48
CA PHE A 344 -14.12 -5.75 13.83
C PHE A 344 -13.59 -5.97 15.25
N VAL A 345 -12.48 -5.30 15.60
CA VAL A 345 -11.84 -5.44 16.94
C VAL A 345 -12.76 -4.95 18.05
N LEU A 346 -13.57 -3.92 17.80
CA LEU A 346 -14.52 -3.35 18.77
C LEU A 346 -15.91 -4.03 18.71
N GLU A 347 -16.02 -5.16 18.01
CA GLU A 347 -17.25 -5.97 17.92
C GLU A 347 -18.43 -5.24 17.27
N HIS A 348 -18.16 -4.29 16.38
CA HIS A 348 -19.18 -3.67 15.54
C HIS A 348 -19.51 -4.55 14.32
N PRO A 349 -20.77 -4.61 13.89
CA PRO A 349 -21.16 -5.35 12.68
C PRO A 349 -20.41 -4.81 11.45
N VAL A 350 -19.70 -5.71 10.75
CA VAL A 350 -19.06 -5.40 9.45
C VAL A 350 -19.36 -6.53 8.49
N HIS A 351 -19.99 -6.18 7.37
CA HIS A 351 -20.27 -7.15 6.30
C HIS A 351 -19.21 -6.99 5.21
N ALA A 352 -18.23 -7.90 5.18
CA ALA A 352 -17.14 -7.89 4.21
C ALA A 352 -16.75 -9.32 3.78
N PRO A 353 -17.71 -10.11 3.21
CA PRO A 353 -17.51 -11.54 2.96
C PRO A 353 -16.36 -11.82 1.99
N HIS A 354 -16.13 -10.96 1.01
CA HIS A 354 -15.05 -11.09 0.03
C HIS A 354 -13.65 -10.93 0.64
N PHE A 355 -13.54 -10.31 1.80
CA PHE A 355 -12.28 -10.06 2.50
C PHE A 355 -12.12 -10.94 3.74
N ASP A 356 -13.08 -11.81 4.05
CA ASP A 356 -13.03 -12.70 5.21
C ASP A 356 -11.79 -13.61 5.14
N PRO A 357 -10.91 -13.57 6.14
CA PRO A 357 -9.72 -14.43 6.17
C PRO A 357 -10.03 -15.93 6.13
N ARG A 358 -11.23 -16.33 6.57
CA ARG A 358 -11.67 -17.73 6.64
C ARG A 358 -12.13 -18.31 5.31
N ARG A 359 -12.21 -17.47 4.24
CA ARG A 359 -12.67 -17.93 2.91
C ARG A 359 -11.78 -19.01 2.26
N PHE A 360 -10.55 -19.19 2.78
CA PHE A 360 -9.62 -20.25 2.36
C PHE A 360 -9.57 -21.42 3.34
N SER A 361 -10.30 -21.36 4.45
CA SER A 361 -10.41 -22.51 5.34
C SER A 361 -11.27 -23.55 4.66
N VAL A 362 -10.70 -24.72 4.37
CA VAL A 362 -11.48 -25.88 3.92
C VAL A 362 -12.43 -26.21 5.07
N ALA A 363 -13.73 -26.29 4.79
CA ALA A 363 -14.67 -26.84 5.76
C ALA A 363 -14.21 -28.29 6.05
N GLU A 364 -13.77 -28.54 7.28
CA GLU A 364 -13.50 -29.88 7.75
C GLU A 364 -14.80 -30.70 7.81
#